data_777c020a3c75d094ebc790b060dbcb53
#
_entry.id   777c020a3c75d094ebc790b060dbcb53
#
_cell.length_a   1.000
_cell.length_b   1.000
_cell.length_c   1.000
_cell.angle_alpha   90.00
_cell.angle_beta   90.00
_cell.angle_gamma   90.00
#
_symmetry.space_group_name_H-M   'P 1'
#
loop_
_entity.id
_entity.type
_entity.pdbx_description
1 polymer ?
#
loop_
_entity_poly.entity_id
_entity_poly.type
_entity_poly.pdbx_seq_one_letter_code
_entity_poly.pdbx_strand_id
1 'polypeptide(L)'
;MSGINAVWDLIQQGKSGNNIGTSTGLPKLDKIIGGVQQSRYYLVGAASSVGKTSFMLYMMYKMLRSASEEEPVYFLYYSLEIGQEVLLAKLMALYCAEEFGIYMTLNDVLSFETALSDEYVNYLEKARD
;
A
#
# COMPACT_ATOMS: atom_id res chain seq x y z
N MET A 1 33.73 -12.66 -16.37
CA MET A 1 33.47 -13.71 -15.38
C MET A 1 32.56 -13.28 -14.23
N SER A 2 32.52 -12.02 -13.81
CA SER A 2 31.65 -11.56 -12.73
C SER A 2 30.13 -11.70 -13.00
N GLY A 3 29.67 -11.49 -14.24
CA GLY A 3 28.24 -11.51 -14.58
C GLY A 3 27.59 -12.89 -14.52
N ILE A 4 28.31 -13.94 -14.93
CA ILE A 4 27.80 -15.33 -14.89
C ILE A 4 27.65 -15.81 -13.44
N ASN A 5 28.60 -15.48 -12.58
CA ASN A 5 28.52 -15.81 -11.16
C ASN A 5 27.33 -15.14 -10.49
N ALA A 6 27.09 -13.85 -10.80
CA ALA A 6 25.92 -13.12 -10.30
C ALA A 6 24.59 -13.76 -10.75
N VAL A 7 24.52 -14.22 -12.01
CA VAL A 7 23.33 -14.95 -12.51
C VAL A 7 23.18 -16.30 -11.79
N TRP A 8 24.28 -17.00 -11.55
CA TRP A 8 24.25 -18.28 -10.84
C TRP A 8 23.77 -18.11 -9.38
N ASP A 9 24.23 -17.06 -8.70
CA ASP A 9 23.79 -16.72 -7.35
C ASP A 9 22.28 -16.41 -7.32
N LEU A 10 21.77 -15.65 -8.29
CA LEU A 10 20.33 -15.42 -8.45
C LEU A 10 19.53 -16.71 -8.67
N ILE A 11 20.07 -17.66 -9.46
CA ILE A 11 19.43 -18.96 -9.67
C ILE A 11 19.37 -19.75 -8.35
N GLN A 12 20.44 -19.75 -7.57
CA GLN A 12 20.47 -20.44 -6.27
C GLN A 12 19.50 -19.78 -5.26
N GLN A 13 19.44 -18.45 -5.23
CA GLN A 13 18.46 -17.71 -4.43
C GLN A 13 17.02 -18.04 -4.86
N GLY A 14 16.77 -18.10 -6.17
CA GLY A 14 15.45 -18.48 -6.71
C GLY A 14 15.04 -19.90 -6.31
N LYS A 15 15.98 -20.82 -6.22
CA LYS A 15 15.74 -22.21 -5.79
C LYS A 15 15.27 -22.29 -4.32
N SER A 16 15.73 -21.37 -3.46
CA SER A 16 15.30 -21.25 -2.06
C SER A 16 14.09 -20.33 -1.86
N GLY A 17 13.50 -19.78 -2.92
CA GLY A 17 12.36 -18.86 -2.84
C GLY A 17 12.72 -17.40 -2.50
N ASN A 18 13.99 -17.08 -2.34
CA ASN A 18 14.46 -15.75 -1.91
C ASN A 18 14.32 -14.65 -2.98
N ASN A 19 13.90 -15.01 -4.21
CA ASN A 19 13.65 -14.04 -5.29
C ASN A 19 12.17 -13.61 -5.35
N ILE A 20 11.34 -14.02 -4.37
CA ILE A 20 9.95 -13.57 -4.28
C ILE A 20 9.96 -12.15 -3.73
N GLY A 21 9.26 -11.24 -4.44
CA GLY A 21 9.15 -9.85 -4.02
C GLY A 21 8.21 -9.66 -2.83
N THR A 22 8.16 -8.42 -2.32
CA THR A 22 7.24 -8.05 -1.25
C THR A 22 5.79 -8.17 -1.72
N SER A 23 4.94 -8.82 -0.93
CA SER A 23 3.52 -8.99 -1.26
C SER A 23 2.81 -7.65 -1.41
N THR A 24 1.99 -7.52 -2.43
CA THR A 24 1.11 -6.35 -2.63
C THR A 24 -0.13 -6.38 -1.73
N GLY A 25 -0.36 -7.48 -1.02
CA GLY A 25 -1.61 -7.75 -0.29
C GLY A 25 -2.75 -8.23 -1.20
N LEU A 26 -2.49 -8.42 -2.48
CA LEU A 26 -3.43 -8.94 -3.47
C LEU A 26 -2.91 -10.28 -4.01
N PRO A 27 -3.33 -11.43 -3.44
CA PRO A 27 -2.74 -12.74 -3.76
C PRO A 27 -2.80 -13.12 -5.25
N LYS A 28 -3.86 -12.70 -5.97
CA LYS A 28 -3.99 -12.95 -7.41
C LYS A 28 -2.98 -12.14 -8.22
N LEU A 29 -2.71 -10.92 -7.82
CA LEU A 29 -1.70 -10.05 -8.45
C LEU A 29 -0.30 -10.59 -8.15
N ASP A 30 -0.02 -10.90 -6.89
CA ASP A 30 1.27 -11.45 -6.46
C ASP A 30 1.62 -12.74 -7.21
N LYS A 31 0.62 -13.59 -7.45
CA LYS A 31 0.81 -14.82 -8.24
C LYS A 31 1.25 -14.56 -9.69
N ILE A 32 0.87 -13.41 -10.25
CA ILE A 32 1.20 -13.02 -11.63
C ILE A 32 2.56 -12.32 -11.70
N ILE A 33 2.82 -11.35 -10.79
CA ILE A 33 4.02 -10.51 -10.86
C ILE A 33 5.16 -11.00 -9.96
N GLY A 34 4.91 -11.97 -9.07
CA GLY A 34 5.89 -12.46 -8.10
C GLY A 34 6.13 -11.50 -6.93
N GLY A 35 5.15 -10.66 -6.58
CA GLY A 35 5.31 -9.56 -5.63
C GLY A 35 6.06 -8.36 -6.21
N VAL A 36 6.23 -7.30 -5.42
CA VAL A 36 7.00 -6.11 -5.79
C VAL A 36 8.49 -6.41 -5.60
N GLN A 37 9.22 -6.48 -6.69
CA GLN A 37 10.64 -6.85 -6.71
C GLN A 37 11.54 -5.61 -6.78
N GLN A 38 12.71 -5.69 -6.20
CA GLN A 38 13.73 -4.65 -6.29
C GLN A 38 14.18 -4.44 -7.75
N SER A 39 14.58 -3.21 -8.07
CA SER A 39 15.06 -2.82 -9.40
C SER A 39 14.05 -3.05 -10.53
N ARG A 40 12.75 -3.11 -10.21
CA ARG A 40 11.66 -3.21 -11.17
C ARG A 40 10.86 -1.91 -11.21
N TYR A 41 10.37 -1.58 -12.38
CA TYR A 41 9.43 -0.49 -12.60
C TYR A 41 8.05 -1.07 -12.88
N TYR A 42 7.04 -0.59 -12.14
CA TYR A 42 5.65 -1.01 -12.32
C TYR A 42 4.80 0.19 -12.71
N LEU A 43 4.04 0.05 -13.77
CA LEU A 43 3.12 1.07 -14.25
C LEU A 43 1.68 0.61 -14.00
N VAL A 44 0.92 1.41 -13.25
CA VAL A 44 -0.50 1.21 -13.03
C VAL A 44 -1.28 2.23 -13.85
N GLY A 45 -1.91 1.78 -14.91
CA GLY A 45 -2.77 2.58 -15.78
C GLY A 45 -4.24 2.33 -15.51
N ALA A 46 -5.04 3.40 -15.50
CA ALA A 46 -6.49 3.33 -15.40
C ALA A 46 -7.12 4.58 -15.99
N ALA A 47 -8.37 4.47 -16.44
CA ALA A 47 -9.17 5.63 -16.81
C ALA A 47 -9.38 6.57 -15.60
N SER A 48 -9.77 7.81 -15.84
CA SER A 48 -10.05 8.76 -14.75
C SER A 48 -11.15 8.22 -13.83
N SER A 49 -11.01 8.49 -12.53
CA SER A 49 -12.00 8.16 -11.48
C SER A 49 -12.30 6.67 -11.25
N VAL A 50 -11.51 5.74 -11.79
CA VAL A 50 -11.70 4.28 -11.58
C VAL A 50 -11.06 3.74 -10.30
N GLY A 51 -10.42 4.60 -9.48
CA GLY A 51 -9.85 4.19 -8.21
C GLY A 51 -8.34 3.91 -8.22
N LYS A 52 -7.58 4.40 -9.20
CA LYS A 52 -6.12 4.23 -9.28
C LYS A 52 -5.41 4.62 -7.98
N THR A 53 -5.70 5.79 -7.44
CA THR A 53 -5.12 6.27 -6.17
C THR A 53 -5.52 5.37 -5.00
N SER A 54 -6.77 4.95 -4.92
CA SER A 54 -7.25 4.05 -3.86
C SER A 54 -6.57 2.67 -3.95
N PHE A 55 -6.36 2.16 -5.14
CA PHE A 55 -5.60 0.93 -5.37
C PHE A 55 -4.15 1.05 -4.89
N MET A 56 -3.47 2.15 -5.23
CA MET A 56 -2.09 2.40 -4.79
C MET A 56 -1.99 2.56 -3.27
N LEU A 57 -2.91 3.27 -2.64
CA LEU A 57 -2.97 3.41 -1.18
C LEU A 57 -3.25 2.08 -0.49
N TYR A 58 -4.13 1.26 -1.05
CA TYR A 58 -4.41 -0.08 -0.54
C TYR A 58 -3.18 -0.98 -0.57
N MET A 59 -2.48 -1.04 -1.70
CA MET A 59 -1.23 -1.79 -1.81
C MET A 59 -0.19 -1.30 -0.79
N MET A 60 0.01 0.02 -0.72
CA MET A 60 0.93 0.63 0.24
C MET A 60 0.58 0.23 1.69
N TYR A 61 -0.70 0.33 2.07
CA TYR A 61 -1.19 -0.07 3.39
C TYR A 61 -0.88 -1.55 3.67
N LYS A 62 -1.21 -2.45 2.75
CA LYS A 62 -0.96 -3.90 2.92
C LYS A 62 0.53 -4.21 3.03
N MET A 63 1.37 -3.58 2.24
CA MET A 63 2.82 -3.76 2.30
C MET A 63 3.39 -3.24 3.63
N LEU A 64 2.95 -2.08 4.11
CA LEU A 64 3.35 -1.55 5.42
C LEU A 64 2.92 -2.48 6.56
N ARG A 65 1.71 -3.04 6.50
CA ARG A 65 1.21 -3.99 7.52
C ARG A 65 1.94 -5.33 7.50
N SER A 66 2.52 -5.72 6.37
CA SER A 66 3.31 -6.95 6.26
C SER A 66 4.78 -6.75 6.63
N ALA A 67 5.23 -5.51 6.78
CA ALA A 67 6.60 -5.19 7.17
C ALA A 67 6.90 -5.65 8.60
N SER A 68 8.14 -6.07 8.85
CA SER A 68 8.65 -6.42 10.17
C SER A 68 9.86 -5.55 10.53
N GLU A 69 10.32 -5.62 11.77
CA GLU A 69 11.56 -4.94 12.18
C GLU A 69 12.79 -5.47 11.43
N GLU A 70 12.77 -6.74 11.02
CA GLU A 70 13.84 -7.38 10.26
C GLU A 70 13.80 -7.01 8.77
N GLU A 71 12.60 -6.77 8.23
CA GLU A 71 12.36 -6.39 6.84
C GLU A 71 11.48 -5.12 6.77
N PRO A 72 12.02 -3.95 7.10
CA PRO A 72 11.28 -2.70 7.10
C PRO A 72 10.96 -2.26 5.67
N VAL A 73 9.73 -1.78 5.44
CA VAL A 73 9.29 -1.22 4.17
C VAL A 73 9.08 0.28 4.32
N TYR A 74 9.68 1.05 3.43
CA TYR A 74 9.53 2.50 3.38
C TYR A 74 8.89 2.92 2.06
N PHE A 75 7.94 3.84 2.14
CA PHE A 75 7.30 4.42 0.96
C PHE A 75 7.62 5.90 0.84
N LEU A 76 7.98 6.31 -0.36
CA LEU A 76 8.05 7.71 -0.77
C LEU A 76 6.97 7.95 -1.81
N TYR A 77 5.96 8.73 -1.46
CA TYR A 77 4.80 8.98 -2.32
C TYR A 77 4.83 10.41 -2.87
N TYR A 78 4.97 10.53 -4.17
CA TYR A 78 4.87 11.81 -4.88
C TYR A 78 3.47 11.96 -5.46
N SER A 79 2.68 12.88 -4.92
CA SER A 79 1.35 13.20 -5.43
C SER A 79 1.40 14.50 -6.21
N LEU A 80 0.93 14.45 -7.47
CA LEU A 80 0.85 15.62 -8.35
C LEU A 80 -0.58 16.16 -8.49
N GLU A 81 -1.59 15.40 -8.08
CA GLU A 81 -3.01 15.74 -8.26
C GLU A 81 -3.73 16.03 -6.93
N ILE A 82 -3.32 15.37 -5.86
CA ILE A 82 -4.06 15.35 -4.58
C ILE A 82 -3.15 15.82 -3.46
N GLY A 83 -3.64 16.75 -2.63
CA GLY A 83 -2.90 17.25 -1.46
C GLY A 83 -2.61 16.17 -0.43
N GLN A 84 -1.59 16.40 0.38
CA GLN A 84 -1.14 15.48 1.41
C GLN A 84 -2.25 15.14 2.41
N GLU A 85 -3.01 16.14 2.84
CA GLU A 85 -4.08 15.98 3.83
C GLU A 85 -5.17 15.03 3.33
N VAL A 86 -5.53 15.15 2.05
CA VAL A 86 -6.52 14.28 1.41
C VAL A 86 -6.02 12.85 1.29
N LEU A 87 -4.74 12.66 0.98
CA LEU A 87 -4.14 11.32 0.94
C LEU A 87 -4.11 10.66 2.31
N LEU A 88 -3.73 11.41 3.34
CA LEU A 88 -3.73 10.94 4.73
C LEU A 88 -5.14 10.61 5.20
N ALA A 89 -6.13 11.46 4.92
CA ALA A 89 -7.53 11.19 5.25
C ALA A 89 -8.05 9.90 4.59
N LYS A 90 -7.69 9.66 3.32
CA LYS A 90 -8.01 8.39 2.64
C LYS A 90 -7.32 7.19 3.29
N LEU A 91 -6.07 7.34 3.72
CA LEU A 91 -5.33 6.27 4.38
C LEU A 91 -5.93 5.96 5.75
N MET A 92 -6.32 6.98 6.53
CA MET A 92 -7.02 6.81 7.81
C MET A 92 -8.38 6.12 7.64
N ALA A 93 -9.16 6.52 6.64
CA ALA A 93 -10.42 5.85 6.31
C ALA A 93 -10.21 4.38 5.95
N LEU A 94 -9.16 4.09 5.17
CA LEU A 94 -8.79 2.72 4.81
C LEU A 94 -8.37 1.91 6.04
N TYR A 95 -7.57 2.48 6.93
CA TYR A 95 -7.18 1.86 8.19
C TYR A 95 -8.41 1.52 9.03
N CYS A 96 -9.35 2.44 9.19
CA CYS A 96 -10.58 2.19 9.95
C CYS A 96 -11.42 1.07 9.33
N ALA A 97 -11.50 1.01 8.00
CA ALA A 97 -12.22 -0.06 7.30
C ALA A 97 -11.57 -1.43 7.51
N GLU A 98 -10.26 -1.52 7.41
CA GLU A 98 -9.52 -2.79 7.50
C GLU A 98 -9.36 -3.30 8.95
N GLU A 99 -9.14 -2.40 9.92
CA GLU A 99 -8.87 -2.80 11.31
C GLU A 99 -10.15 -2.89 12.16
N PHE A 100 -11.15 -2.07 11.87
CA PHE A 100 -12.36 -1.99 12.70
C PHE A 100 -13.66 -2.34 11.96
N GLY A 101 -13.60 -2.51 10.63
CA GLY A 101 -14.79 -2.70 9.79
C GLY A 101 -15.69 -1.46 9.69
N ILE A 102 -15.14 -0.27 10.01
CA ILE A 102 -15.85 1.00 9.98
C ILE A 102 -15.55 1.71 8.66
N TYR A 103 -16.57 1.83 7.83
CA TYR A 103 -16.44 2.44 6.49
C TYR A 103 -16.79 3.92 6.56
N MET A 104 -15.83 4.75 6.20
CA MET A 104 -15.96 6.20 6.10
C MET A 104 -15.58 6.67 4.70
N THR A 105 -16.34 7.63 4.18
CA THR A 105 -15.94 8.33 2.95
C THR A 105 -14.94 9.44 3.27
N LEU A 106 -14.30 9.98 2.24
CA LEU A 106 -13.45 11.17 2.40
C LEU A 106 -14.25 12.37 2.93
N ASN A 107 -15.50 12.53 2.47
CA ASN A 107 -16.39 13.60 2.92
C ASN A 107 -16.72 13.46 4.42
N ASP A 108 -16.90 12.24 4.91
CA ASP A 108 -17.11 11.97 6.34
C ASP A 108 -15.87 12.36 7.14
N VAL A 109 -14.69 11.88 6.76
CA VAL A 109 -13.42 12.12 7.48
C VAL A 109 -13.10 13.62 7.57
N LEU A 110 -13.31 14.37 6.49
CA LEU A 110 -13.03 15.81 6.42
C LEU A 110 -14.23 16.67 6.82
N SER A 111 -15.37 16.05 7.19
CA SER A 111 -16.59 16.72 7.65
C SER A 111 -17.12 17.78 6.68
N PHE A 112 -17.04 17.52 5.37
CA PHE A 112 -17.49 18.47 4.34
C PHE A 112 -19.01 18.62 4.26
N GLU A 113 -19.78 17.59 4.63
CA GLU A 113 -21.24 17.58 4.51
C GLU A 113 -21.93 17.55 5.88
N THR A 114 -21.37 16.82 6.84
CA THR A 114 -21.94 16.67 8.18
C THR A 114 -20.84 16.71 9.24
N ALA A 115 -21.19 17.13 10.44
CA ALA A 115 -20.26 17.05 11.59
C ALA A 115 -19.92 15.60 11.89
N LEU A 116 -18.65 15.33 12.14
CA LEU A 116 -18.17 14.00 12.50
C LEU A 116 -18.73 13.60 13.87
N SER A 117 -19.21 12.37 14.00
CA SER A 117 -19.65 11.84 15.29
C SER A 117 -18.47 11.55 16.19
N ASP A 118 -18.66 11.66 17.52
CA ASP A 118 -17.62 11.32 18.50
C ASP A 118 -17.11 9.88 18.34
N GLU A 119 -17.99 8.97 17.93
CA GLU A 119 -17.62 7.58 17.65
C GLU A 119 -16.59 7.50 16.51
N TYR A 120 -16.83 8.20 15.40
CA TYR A 120 -15.89 8.23 14.27
C TYR A 120 -14.58 8.94 14.62
N VAL A 121 -14.62 9.99 15.41
CA VAL A 121 -13.42 10.66 15.92
C VAL A 121 -12.54 9.68 16.69
N ASN A 122 -13.11 8.85 17.57
CA ASN A 122 -12.37 7.85 18.34
C ASN A 122 -11.64 6.82 17.45
N TYR A 123 -12.26 6.40 16.33
CA TYR A 123 -11.58 5.52 15.38
C TYR A 123 -10.47 6.22 14.61
N LEU A 124 -10.68 7.47 14.21
CA LEU A 124 -9.67 8.27 13.51
C LEU A 124 -8.49 8.62 14.43
N GLU A 125 -8.70 8.82 15.72
CA GLU A 125 -7.62 8.99 16.69
C GLU A 125 -6.70 7.76 16.76
N LYS A 126 -7.28 6.56 16.73
CA LYS A 126 -6.50 5.31 16.67
C LYS A 126 -5.74 5.13 15.35
N ALA A 127 -6.23 5.72 14.28
CA ALA A 127 -5.56 5.70 12.98
C ALA A 127 -4.42 6.74 12.87
N ARG A 128 -4.41 7.74 13.75
CA ARG A 128 -3.38 8.78 13.79
C ARG A 128 -2.07 8.27 14.41
N ASP A 129 -2.15 7.42 15.40
CA ASP A 129 -1.01 6.85 16.15
C ASP A 129 -0.43 5.62 15.43
#